data_70989c9a31676762696a7b7ecbdd37ba
#
_entry.id   70989c9a31676762696a7b7ecbdd37ba
#
_cell.length_a   1.000
_cell.length_b   1.000
_cell.length_c   1.000
_cell.angle_alpha   90.00
_cell.angle_beta   90.00
_cell.angle_gamma   90.00
#
_symmetry.space_group_name_H-M   'P 1'
#
loop_
_entity.id
_entity.type
_entity.pdbx_description
1 polymer ?
#
loop_
_entity_poly.entity_id
_entity_poly.type
_entity_poly.pdbx_seq_one_letter_code
_entity_poly.pdbx_strand_id
1 'polypeptide(L)'
;MSYEERRIKVAQAAWRVIIREGLDRASMRAIAQELGSSTGVVTHYFRDKEELILFALEQVFENTLVNVKICAEGRQGIDRLTQMIFVALPLEDVDRADWKVWVAFLGYSIGREHLVREHRKRYDFLRQMLCQELADLQTAKLIRSDLDVILEANALIALVDGIGTGVVIYPEQFSAEQQRYLVQRHINALLALS
;
A
#
# COMPACT_ATOMS: atom_id res chain seq x y z
N MET A 1 -14.72 23.68 -7.95
CA MET A 1 -13.64 22.72 -7.64
C MET A 1 -12.71 23.37 -6.64
N SER A 2 -12.55 22.76 -5.47
CA SER A 2 -11.68 23.26 -4.39
C SER A 2 -10.19 23.14 -4.76
N TYR A 3 -9.31 23.79 -3.99
CA TYR A 3 -7.85 23.66 -4.15
C TYR A 3 -7.42 22.21 -3.99
N GLU A 4 -7.95 21.51 -2.98
CA GLU A 4 -7.62 20.12 -2.70
C GLU A 4 -8.11 19.15 -3.80
N GLU A 5 -9.33 19.34 -4.30
CA GLU A 5 -9.82 18.55 -5.45
C GLU A 5 -8.93 18.69 -6.68
N ARG A 6 -8.32 19.87 -6.89
CA ARG A 6 -7.37 20.08 -7.98
C ARG A 6 -6.03 19.40 -7.71
N ARG A 7 -5.53 19.45 -6.48
CA ARG A 7 -4.32 18.69 -6.09
C ARG A 7 -4.48 17.20 -6.35
N ILE A 8 -5.61 16.62 -5.96
CA ILE A 8 -5.95 15.22 -6.21
C ILE A 8 -5.95 14.92 -7.71
N LYS A 9 -6.53 15.76 -8.55
CA LYS A 9 -6.52 15.57 -10.02
C LYS A 9 -5.12 15.60 -10.61
N VAL A 10 -4.25 16.49 -10.14
CA VAL A 10 -2.84 16.52 -10.56
C VAL A 10 -2.12 15.24 -10.13
N ALA A 11 -2.34 14.78 -8.90
CA ALA A 11 -1.79 13.53 -8.41
C ALA A 11 -2.26 12.30 -9.22
N GLN A 12 -3.53 12.25 -9.59
CA GLN A 12 -4.08 11.20 -10.46
C GLN A 12 -3.44 11.23 -11.87
N ALA A 13 -3.18 12.40 -12.42
CA ALA A 13 -2.46 12.51 -13.69
C ALA A 13 -1.01 12.01 -13.55
N ALA A 14 -0.32 12.36 -12.46
CA ALA A 14 1.01 11.84 -12.17
C ALA A 14 1.00 10.30 -12.06
N TRP A 15 0.00 9.73 -11.39
CA TRP A 15 -0.19 8.30 -11.25
C TRP A 15 -0.29 7.59 -12.60
N ARG A 16 -1.13 8.10 -13.51
CA ARG A 16 -1.26 7.55 -14.87
C ARG A 16 0.04 7.61 -15.66
N VAL A 17 0.79 8.71 -15.56
CA VAL A 17 2.10 8.85 -16.22
C VAL A 17 3.10 7.83 -15.64
N ILE A 18 3.14 7.68 -14.32
CA ILE A 18 4.05 6.73 -13.66
C ILE A 18 3.73 5.28 -14.09
N ILE A 19 2.46 4.90 -14.12
CA ILE A 19 2.05 3.55 -14.57
C ILE A 19 2.47 3.28 -16.02
N ARG A 20 2.32 4.26 -16.91
CA ARG A 20 2.58 4.14 -18.33
C ARG A 20 4.06 4.23 -18.69
N GLU A 21 4.79 5.15 -18.07
CA GLU A 21 6.15 5.52 -18.51
C GLU A 21 7.24 5.24 -17.46
N GLY A 22 6.84 4.88 -16.26
CA GLY A 22 7.72 4.70 -15.11
C GLY A 22 8.04 6.02 -14.38
N LEU A 23 8.54 5.88 -13.15
CA LEU A 23 8.79 7.01 -12.27
C LEU A 23 9.87 7.96 -12.81
N ASP A 24 10.90 7.45 -13.46
CA ASP A 24 12.00 8.28 -14.00
C ASP A 24 11.52 9.25 -15.07
N ARG A 25 10.60 8.83 -15.93
CA ARG A 25 10.04 9.65 -17.02
C ARG A 25 8.88 10.55 -16.58
N ALA A 26 8.31 10.34 -15.42
CA ALA A 26 7.25 11.18 -14.86
C ALA A 26 7.82 12.57 -14.51
N SER A 27 7.87 13.47 -15.47
CA SER A 27 8.27 14.88 -15.27
C SER A 27 7.06 15.77 -15.08
N MET A 28 7.24 16.95 -14.46
CA MET A 28 6.18 17.97 -14.32
C MET A 28 5.54 18.33 -15.65
N ARG A 29 6.34 18.31 -16.75
CA ARG A 29 5.84 18.55 -18.11
C ARG A 29 4.97 17.41 -18.63
N ALA A 30 5.40 16.15 -18.45
CA ALA A 30 4.62 14.97 -18.84
C ALA A 30 3.28 14.91 -18.07
N ILE A 31 3.30 15.25 -16.77
CA ILE A 31 2.11 15.31 -15.92
C ILE A 31 1.16 16.43 -16.37
N ALA A 32 1.69 17.61 -16.71
CA ALA A 32 0.90 18.71 -17.24
C ALA A 32 0.23 18.34 -18.59
N GLN A 33 0.96 17.65 -19.46
CA GLN A 33 0.43 17.14 -20.72
C GLN A 33 -0.70 16.12 -20.49
N GLU A 34 -0.50 15.18 -19.58
CA GLU A 34 -1.52 14.17 -19.18
C GLU A 34 -2.79 14.85 -18.61
N LEU A 35 -2.60 15.96 -17.87
CA LEU A 35 -3.69 16.74 -17.29
C LEU A 35 -4.43 17.61 -18.33
N GLY A 36 -3.89 17.74 -19.56
CA GLY A 36 -4.39 18.67 -20.58
C GLY A 36 -4.18 20.14 -20.17
N SER A 37 -3.08 20.46 -19.47
CA SER A 37 -2.83 21.76 -18.84
C SER A 37 -1.38 22.23 -19.07
N SER A 38 -1.04 23.40 -18.56
CA SER A 38 0.33 23.92 -18.59
C SER A 38 1.15 23.43 -17.38
N THR A 39 2.47 23.41 -17.52
CA THR A 39 3.38 23.12 -16.40
C THR A 39 3.19 24.10 -15.24
N GLY A 40 2.84 25.36 -15.51
CA GLY A 40 2.52 26.37 -14.50
C GLY A 40 1.34 25.99 -13.61
N VAL A 41 0.35 25.25 -14.14
CA VAL A 41 -0.74 24.72 -13.33
C VAL A 41 -0.25 23.66 -12.37
N VAL A 42 0.61 22.75 -12.81
CA VAL A 42 1.16 21.69 -11.95
C VAL A 42 2.05 22.30 -10.85
N THR A 43 2.94 23.23 -11.20
CA THR A 43 3.83 23.90 -10.26
C THR A 43 3.14 24.85 -9.29
N HIS A 44 1.91 25.26 -9.59
CA HIS A 44 1.07 25.99 -8.64
C HIS A 44 0.63 25.14 -7.45
N TYR A 45 0.44 23.82 -7.66
CA TYR A 45 -0.01 22.89 -6.62
C TYR A 45 1.12 22.11 -5.95
N PHE A 46 2.23 21.87 -6.66
CA PHE A 46 3.35 21.08 -6.19
C PHE A 46 4.67 21.75 -6.58
N ARG A 47 5.50 22.00 -5.59
CA ARG A 47 6.81 22.66 -5.77
C ARG A 47 7.70 21.86 -6.72
N ASP A 48 7.70 20.54 -6.57
CA ASP A 48 8.55 19.62 -7.32
C ASP A 48 7.88 18.25 -7.50
N LYS A 49 8.55 17.40 -8.28
CA LYS A 49 8.10 16.04 -8.57
C LYS A 49 8.01 15.17 -7.30
N GLU A 50 8.94 15.33 -6.36
CA GLU A 50 8.96 14.51 -5.16
C GLU A 50 7.78 14.81 -4.25
N GLU A 51 7.43 16.07 -4.05
CA GLU A 51 6.23 16.48 -3.32
C GLU A 51 4.97 15.89 -3.95
N LEU A 52 4.87 15.94 -5.28
CA LEU A 52 3.73 15.39 -6.02
C LEU A 52 3.62 13.87 -5.85
N ILE A 53 4.74 13.16 -5.94
CA ILE A 53 4.79 11.70 -5.78
C ILE A 53 4.40 11.32 -4.35
N LEU A 54 4.95 11.99 -3.34
CA LEU A 54 4.62 11.74 -1.93
C LEU A 54 3.14 11.98 -1.66
N PHE A 55 2.56 13.04 -2.21
CA PHE A 55 1.12 13.31 -2.09
C PHE A 55 0.27 12.23 -2.77
N ALA A 56 0.66 11.79 -3.97
CA ALA A 56 -0.03 10.72 -4.67
C ALA A 56 -0.01 9.40 -3.90
N LEU A 57 1.15 9.05 -3.32
CA LEU A 57 1.29 7.87 -2.45
C LEU A 57 0.47 7.98 -1.17
N GLU A 58 0.39 9.17 -0.59
CA GLU A 58 -0.46 9.42 0.59
C GLU A 58 -1.92 9.14 0.28
N GLN A 59 -2.42 9.60 -0.87
CA GLN A 59 -3.80 9.35 -1.29
C GLN A 59 -4.10 7.85 -1.45
N VAL A 60 -3.17 7.08 -2.02
CA VAL A 60 -3.33 5.62 -2.11
C VAL A 60 -3.33 4.96 -0.74
N PHE A 61 -2.40 5.38 0.13
CA PHE A 61 -2.32 4.86 1.48
C PHE A 61 -3.60 5.16 2.30
N GLU A 62 -4.08 6.39 2.26
CA GLU A 62 -5.34 6.80 2.93
C GLU A 62 -6.54 5.99 2.40
N ASN A 63 -6.65 5.81 1.07
CA ASN A 63 -7.70 5.00 0.47
C ASN A 63 -7.62 3.54 0.93
N THR A 64 -6.42 2.97 1.00
CA THR A 64 -6.21 1.61 1.51
C THR A 64 -6.66 1.51 2.97
N LEU A 65 -6.32 2.47 3.83
CA LEU A 65 -6.76 2.49 5.23
C LEU A 65 -8.28 2.60 5.37
N VAL A 66 -8.93 3.42 4.53
CA VAL A 66 -10.40 3.50 4.49
C VAL A 66 -11.00 2.15 4.11
N ASN A 67 -10.46 1.48 3.09
CA ASN A 67 -10.92 0.16 2.66
C ASN A 67 -10.68 -0.91 3.74
N VAL A 68 -9.53 -0.88 4.42
CA VAL A 68 -9.26 -1.76 5.58
C VAL A 68 -10.31 -1.56 6.66
N LYS A 69 -10.63 -0.31 7.01
CA LYS A 69 -11.66 0.00 8.01
C LYS A 69 -13.03 -0.52 7.59
N ILE A 70 -13.45 -0.28 6.36
CA ILE A 70 -14.73 -0.76 5.82
C ILE A 70 -14.80 -2.28 5.83
N CYS A 71 -13.75 -2.96 5.38
CA CYS A 71 -13.71 -4.42 5.36
C CYS A 71 -13.60 -5.05 6.75
N ALA A 72 -13.04 -4.34 7.72
CA ALA A 72 -12.96 -4.78 9.12
C ALA A 72 -14.27 -4.55 9.89
N GLU A 73 -15.16 -3.67 9.41
CA GLU A 73 -16.40 -3.32 10.10
C GLU A 73 -17.33 -4.54 10.19
N GLY A 74 -17.84 -4.79 11.40
CA GLY A 74 -18.72 -5.95 11.71
C GLY A 74 -18.01 -7.30 11.73
N ARG A 75 -16.71 -7.38 11.44
CA ARG A 75 -15.90 -8.60 11.54
C ARG A 75 -15.13 -8.66 12.86
N GLN A 76 -14.84 -9.88 13.30
CA GLN A 76 -14.10 -10.14 14.53
C GLN A 76 -13.11 -11.28 14.35
N GLY A 77 -12.15 -11.38 15.25
CA GLY A 77 -11.23 -12.50 15.32
C GLY A 77 -10.39 -12.65 14.04
N ILE A 78 -10.11 -13.88 13.67
CA ILE A 78 -9.24 -14.22 12.53
C ILE A 78 -9.81 -13.74 11.19
N ASP A 79 -11.14 -13.72 11.02
CA ASP A 79 -11.78 -13.20 9.80
C ASP A 79 -11.44 -11.71 9.61
N ARG A 80 -11.52 -10.92 10.67
CA ARG A 80 -11.16 -9.50 10.64
C ARG A 80 -9.71 -9.31 10.18
N LEU A 81 -8.74 -9.97 10.82
CA LEU A 81 -7.32 -9.91 10.42
C LEU A 81 -7.16 -10.31 8.95
N THR A 82 -7.77 -11.42 8.55
CA THR A 82 -7.68 -11.93 7.18
C THR A 82 -8.17 -10.91 6.15
N GLN A 83 -9.31 -10.27 6.39
CA GLN A 83 -9.86 -9.27 5.47
C GLN A 83 -9.02 -8.00 5.43
N MET A 84 -8.47 -7.55 6.56
CA MET A 84 -7.54 -6.42 6.60
C MET A 84 -6.31 -6.66 5.71
N ILE A 85 -5.75 -7.88 5.74
CA ILE A 85 -4.60 -8.23 4.90
C ILE A 85 -5.00 -8.36 3.43
N PHE A 86 -6.18 -8.95 3.12
CA PHE A 86 -6.63 -9.09 1.73
C PHE A 86 -6.84 -7.76 1.02
N VAL A 87 -7.26 -6.71 1.72
CA VAL A 87 -7.40 -5.35 1.15
C VAL A 87 -6.07 -4.79 0.66
N ALA A 88 -4.95 -5.19 1.26
CA ALA A 88 -3.62 -4.73 0.86
C ALA A 88 -3.02 -5.51 -0.32
N LEU A 89 -3.67 -6.58 -0.79
CA LEU A 89 -3.17 -7.41 -1.88
C LEU A 89 -3.60 -6.86 -3.25
N PRO A 90 -2.77 -7.02 -4.30
CA PRO A 90 -3.12 -6.67 -5.68
C PRO A 90 -4.06 -7.70 -6.33
N LEU A 91 -5.27 -7.84 -5.81
CA LEU A 91 -6.23 -8.84 -6.27
C LEU A 91 -6.89 -8.46 -7.60
N GLU A 92 -7.15 -7.17 -7.80
CA GLU A 92 -7.79 -6.61 -8.98
C GLU A 92 -6.80 -5.79 -9.82
N ASP A 93 -7.16 -5.47 -11.07
CA ASP A 93 -6.27 -4.72 -11.97
C ASP A 93 -5.96 -3.31 -11.46
N VAL A 94 -6.91 -2.66 -10.77
CA VAL A 94 -6.70 -1.35 -10.16
C VAL A 94 -5.65 -1.43 -9.05
N ASP A 95 -5.71 -2.45 -8.21
CA ASP A 95 -4.77 -2.65 -7.12
C ASP A 95 -3.36 -2.95 -7.65
N ARG A 96 -3.28 -3.71 -8.76
CA ARG A 96 -2.00 -3.98 -9.46
C ARG A 96 -1.36 -2.72 -10.01
N ALA A 97 -2.16 -1.77 -10.48
CA ALA A 97 -1.66 -0.48 -10.94
C ALA A 97 -1.03 0.31 -9.78
N ASP A 98 -1.68 0.33 -8.63
CA ASP A 98 -1.17 0.97 -7.42
C ASP A 98 0.13 0.31 -6.94
N TRP A 99 0.20 -1.01 -6.97
CA TRP A 99 1.41 -1.76 -6.63
C TRP A 99 2.60 -1.48 -7.56
N LYS A 100 2.36 -1.29 -8.87
CA LYS A 100 3.43 -0.86 -9.79
C LYS A 100 4.06 0.46 -9.37
N VAL A 101 3.24 1.43 -8.96
CA VAL A 101 3.74 2.72 -8.49
C VAL A 101 4.45 2.59 -7.15
N TRP A 102 3.91 1.76 -6.25
CA TRP A 102 4.52 1.49 -4.95
C TRP A 102 5.93 0.88 -5.11
N VAL A 103 6.08 -0.15 -5.91
CA VAL A 103 7.38 -0.79 -6.19
C VAL A 103 8.36 0.18 -6.86
N ALA A 104 7.89 0.98 -7.83
CA ALA A 104 8.71 2.01 -8.46
C ALA A 104 9.19 3.06 -7.45
N PHE A 105 8.33 3.47 -6.51
CA PHE A 105 8.70 4.40 -5.45
C PHE A 105 9.72 3.81 -4.47
N LEU A 106 9.58 2.54 -4.08
CA LEU A 106 10.55 1.87 -3.23
C LEU A 106 11.95 1.98 -3.83
N GLY A 107 12.12 1.61 -5.09
CA GLY A 107 13.39 1.73 -5.79
C GLY A 107 13.89 3.18 -5.87
N TYR A 108 12.99 4.13 -6.14
CA TYR A 108 13.32 5.56 -6.23
C TYR A 108 13.73 6.17 -4.88
N SER A 109 13.16 5.68 -3.77
CA SER A 109 13.45 6.19 -2.43
C SER A 109 14.84 5.78 -1.90
N ILE A 110 15.42 4.69 -2.42
CA ILE A 110 16.74 4.21 -2.00
C ILE A 110 17.80 5.30 -2.30
N GLY A 111 18.56 5.65 -1.27
CA GLY A 111 19.57 6.74 -1.33
C GLY A 111 18.99 8.15 -1.16
N ARG A 112 17.69 8.32 -0.95
CA ARG A 112 17.00 9.57 -0.65
C ARG A 112 16.41 9.53 0.75
N GLU A 113 17.18 9.91 1.76
CA GLU A 113 16.81 9.75 3.18
C GLU A 113 15.44 10.34 3.53
N HIS A 114 15.07 11.49 2.95
CA HIS A 114 13.78 12.13 3.25
C HIS A 114 12.61 11.30 2.73
N LEU A 115 12.73 10.65 1.55
CA LEU A 115 11.71 9.74 1.02
C LEU A 115 11.63 8.46 1.84
N VAL A 116 12.78 7.91 2.25
CA VAL A 116 12.83 6.75 3.16
C VAL A 116 12.15 7.06 4.49
N ARG A 117 12.37 8.28 5.05
CA ARG A 117 11.69 8.68 6.31
C ARG A 117 10.18 8.76 6.15
N GLU A 118 9.67 9.33 5.05
CA GLU A 118 8.24 9.38 4.79
C GLU A 118 7.64 7.98 4.60
N HIS A 119 8.35 7.11 3.91
CA HIS A 119 7.95 5.71 3.77
C HIS A 119 7.91 4.97 5.12
N ARG A 120 8.92 5.16 5.96
CA ARG A 120 9.01 4.56 7.30
C ARG A 120 7.80 4.91 8.17
N LYS A 121 7.31 6.15 8.13
CA LYS A 121 6.11 6.55 8.88
C LYS A 121 4.89 5.69 8.55
N ARG A 122 4.68 5.36 7.26
CA ARG A 122 3.58 4.50 6.81
C ARG A 122 3.73 3.07 7.30
N TYR A 123 4.95 2.53 7.20
CA TYR A 123 5.24 1.19 7.73
C TYR A 123 5.09 1.11 9.24
N ASP A 124 5.54 2.13 9.97
CA ASP A 124 5.37 2.19 11.43
C ASP A 124 3.89 2.20 11.82
N PHE A 125 3.06 2.93 11.08
CA PHE A 125 1.61 2.95 11.29
C PHE A 125 0.98 1.56 11.03
N LEU A 126 1.29 0.93 9.88
CA LEU A 126 0.78 -0.41 9.54
C LEU A 126 1.21 -1.45 10.58
N ARG A 127 2.48 -1.41 10.99
CA ARG A 127 3.01 -2.30 12.01
C ARG A 127 2.27 -2.14 13.34
N GLN A 128 2.05 -0.90 13.79
CA GLN A 128 1.31 -0.65 15.03
C GLN A 128 -0.12 -1.18 14.96
N MET A 129 -0.81 -0.95 13.83
CA MET A 129 -2.16 -1.45 13.61
C MET A 129 -2.22 -2.98 13.66
N LEU A 130 -1.28 -3.67 12.99
CA LEU A 130 -1.20 -5.13 13.00
C LEU A 130 -0.79 -5.68 14.36
N CYS A 131 0.15 -5.03 15.06
CA CYS A 131 0.53 -5.44 16.42
C CYS A 131 -0.67 -5.38 17.38
N GLN A 132 -1.50 -4.33 17.28
CA GLN A 132 -2.70 -4.23 18.11
C GLN A 132 -3.69 -5.36 17.80
N GLU A 133 -3.97 -5.61 16.50
CA GLU A 133 -4.88 -6.68 16.10
C GLU A 133 -4.38 -8.06 16.55
N LEU A 134 -3.08 -8.34 16.39
CA LEU A 134 -2.48 -9.61 16.86
C LEU A 134 -2.51 -9.73 18.37
N ALA A 135 -2.25 -8.67 19.14
CA ALA A 135 -2.32 -8.67 20.60
C ALA A 135 -3.75 -8.95 21.11
N ASP A 136 -4.76 -8.38 20.44
CA ASP A 136 -6.17 -8.63 20.75
C ASP A 136 -6.53 -10.10 20.47
N LEU A 137 -6.08 -10.67 19.35
CA LEU A 137 -6.26 -12.08 19.01
C LEU A 137 -5.57 -13.01 20.01
N GLN A 138 -4.38 -12.66 20.48
CA GLN A 138 -3.62 -13.43 21.47
C GLN A 138 -4.33 -13.38 22.83
N THR A 139 -4.82 -12.22 23.23
CA THR A 139 -5.62 -12.06 24.46
C THR A 139 -6.91 -12.89 24.39
N ALA A 140 -7.56 -12.94 23.23
CA ALA A 140 -8.74 -13.77 22.98
C ALA A 140 -8.43 -15.26 22.83
N LYS A 141 -7.15 -15.67 22.90
CA LYS A 141 -6.65 -17.05 22.71
C LYS A 141 -6.99 -17.65 21.34
N LEU A 142 -7.15 -16.82 20.33
CA LEU A 142 -7.39 -17.24 18.94
C LEU A 142 -6.10 -17.55 18.20
N ILE A 143 -4.98 -16.96 18.63
CA ILE A 143 -3.64 -17.27 18.15
C ILE A 143 -2.77 -17.75 19.31
N ARG A 144 -1.65 -18.38 18.98
CA ARG A 144 -0.70 -18.94 19.94
C ARG A 144 -0.15 -17.88 20.89
N SER A 145 -0.04 -18.21 22.16
CA SER A 145 0.43 -17.30 23.22
C SER A 145 1.96 -17.09 23.23
N ASP A 146 2.71 -17.95 22.56
CA ASP A 146 4.17 -17.89 22.45
C ASP A 146 4.68 -17.03 21.27
N LEU A 147 3.78 -16.45 20.47
CA LEU A 147 4.14 -15.59 19.34
C LEU A 147 4.61 -14.21 19.81
N ASP A 148 5.67 -13.71 19.19
CA ASP A 148 6.07 -12.31 19.26
C ASP A 148 5.22 -11.51 18.24
N VAL A 149 4.25 -10.76 18.73
CA VAL A 149 3.31 -10.00 17.89
C VAL A 149 4.01 -8.94 17.01
N ILE A 150 5.16 -8.41 17.43
CA ILE A 150 5.94 -7.44 16.63
C ILE A 150 6.59 -8.18 15.45
N LEU A 151 7.16 -9.34 15.70
CA LEU A 151 7.78 -10.17 14.67
C LEU A 151 6.73 -10.64 13.66
N GLU A 152 5.57 -11.09 14.13
CA GLU A 152 4.48 -11.54 13.26
C GLU A 152 3.86 -10.40 12.45
N ALA A 153 3.72 -9.20 13.01
CA ALA A 153 3.30 -8.02 12.25
C ALA A 153 4.30 -7.69 11.11
N ASN A 154 5.60 -7.75 11.40
CA ASN A 154 6.64 -7.57 10.38
C ASN A 154 6.59 -8.68 9.32
N ALA A 155 6.34 -9.93 9.70
CA ALA A 155 6.23 -11.07 8.79
C ALA A 155 5.02 -10.91 7.85
N LEU A 156 3.87 -10.46 8.35
CA LEU A 156 2.68 -10.17 7.53
C LEU A 156 2.95 -9.04 6.53
N ILE A 157 3.58 -7.94 6.95
CA ILE A 157 3.98 -6.85 6.05
C ILE A 157 4.91 -7.37 4.96
N ALA A 158 5.97 -8.10 5.35
CA ALA A 158 6.93 -8.66 4.40
C ALA A 158 6.28 -9.65 3.41
N LEU A 159 5.29 -10.43 3.87
CA LEU A 159 4.52 -11.34 3.00
C LEU A 159 3.71 -10.56 1.96
N VAL A 160 2.99 -9.52 2.38
CA VAL A 160 2.21 -8.65 1.47
C VAL A 160 3.12 -7.96 0.47
N ASP A 161 4.24 -7.39 0.93
CA ASP A 161 5.23 -6.74 0.05
C ASP A 161 5.85 -7.72 -0.95
N GLY A 162 6.16 -8.93 -0.52
CA GLY A 162 6.66 -10.00 -1.38
C GLY A 162 5.66 -10.42 -2.44
N ILE A 163 4.39 -10.61 -2.05
CA ILE A 163 3.29 -10.92 -2.98
C ILE A 163 3.09 -9.77 -3.97
N GLY A 164 2.96 -8.53 -3.49
CA GLY A 164 2.74 -7.35 -4.33
C GLY A 164 3.86 -7.12 -5.34
N THR A 165 5.11 -7.25 -4.91
CA THR A 165 6.28 -7.21 -5.80
C THR A 165 6.24 -8.36 -6.81
N GLY A 166 5.89 -9.57 -6.35
CA GLY A 166 5.76 -10.76 -7.20
C GLY A 166 4.72 -10.56 -8.31
N VAL A 167 3.54 -10.02 -7.98
CA VAL A 167 2.49 -9.71 -8.98
C VAL A 167 2.94 -8.69 -10.01
N VAL A 168 3.75 -7.69 -9.62
CA VAL A 168 4.28 -6.69 -10.55
C VAL A 168 5.29 -7.30 -11.54
N ILE A 169 6.13 -8.24 -11.08
CA ILE A 169 7.24 -8.81 -11.87
C ILE A 169 6.82 -10.08 -12.61
N TYR A 170 6.04 -10.95 -11.95
CA TYR A 170 5.61 -12.27 -12.46
C TYR A 170 4.12 -12.49 -12.24
N PRO A 171 3.24 -11.70 -12.90
CA PRO A 171 1.79 -11.74 -12.66
C PRO A 171 1.17 -13.13 -12.87
N GLU A 172 1.73 -13.92 -13.78
CA GLU A 172 1.29 -15.29 -14.07
C GLU A 172 1.56 -16.29 -12.93
N GLN A 173 2.47 -15.96 -12.00
CA GLN A 173 2.83 -16.78 -10.85
C GLN A 173 2.01 -16.44 -9.58
N PHE A 174 1.20 -15.38 -9.63
CA PHE A 174 0.49 -14.84 -8.47
C PHE A 174 -0.97 -14.53 -8.81
N SER A 175 -1.76 -15.55 -9.16
CA SER A 175 -3.20 -15.35 -9.31
C SER A 175 -3.84 -14.87 -8.00
N ALA A 176 -5.01 -14.23 -8.07
CA ALA A 176 -5.72 -13.77 -6.87
C ALA A 176 -5.98 -14.92 -5.87
N GLU A 177 -6.22 -16.13 -6.36
CA GLU A 177 -6.38 -17.32 -5.53
C GLU A 177 -5.08 -17.70 -4.81
N GLN A 178 -3.95 -17.71 -5.53
CA GLN A 178 -2.65 -18.00 -4.95
C GLN A 178 -2.23 -16.97 -3.91
N GLN A 179 -2.48 -15.68 -4.15
CA GLN A 179 -2.24 -14.61 -3.19
C GLN A 179 -3.02 -14.84 -1.88
N ARG A 180 -4.34 -15.10 -2.00
CA ARG A 180 -5.20 -15.40 -0.84
C ARG A 180 -4.73 -16.66 -0.10
N TYR A 181 -4.34 -17.70 -0.84
CA TYR A 181 -3.83 -18.94 -0.26
C TYR A 181 -2.55 -18.71 0.56
N LEU A 182 -1.60 -17.94 0.04
CA LEU A 182 -0.34 -17.66 0.75
C LEU A 182 -0.60 -16.93 2.07
N VAL A 183 -1.46 -15.91 2.07
CA VAL A 183 -1.84 -15.18 3.28
C VAL A 183 -2.59 -16.10 4.25
N GLN A 184 -3.59 -16.86 3.77
CA GLN A 184 -4.35 -17.75 4.63
C GLN A 184 -3.48 -18.85 5.26
N ARG A 185 -2.52 -19.37 4.50
CA ARG A 185 -1.55 -20.34 5.01
C ARG A 185 -0.72 -19.75 6.16
N HIS A 186 -0.25 -18.50 6.01
CA HIS A 186 0.50 -17.84 7.07
C HIS A 186 -0.38 -17.59 8.29
N ILE A 187 -1.58 -17.04 8.13
CA ILE A 187 -2.53 -16.79 9.23
C ILE A 187 -2.88 -18.11 9.96
N ASN A 188 -3.11 -19.22 9.21
CA ASN A 188 -3.40 -20.51 9.82
C ASN A 188 -2.24 -21.02 10.71
N ALA A 189 -1.00 -20.67 10.39
CA ALA A 189 0.16 -21.03 11.22
C ALA A 189 0.23 -20.25 12.55
N LEU A 190 -0.49 -19.15 12.66
CA LEU A 190 -0.58 -18.36 13.91
C LEU A 190 -1.64 -18.92 14.87
N LEU A 191 -2.58 -19.74 14.39
CA LEU A 191 -3.71 -20.19 15.19
C LEU A 191 -3.26 -20.97 16.43
N ALA A 192 -4.00 -20.82 17.52
CA ALA A 192 -3.85 -21.67 18.68
C ALA A 192 -4.16 -23.14 18.29
N LEU A 193 -3.32 -24.06 18.76
CA LEU A 193 -3.61 -25.48 18.60
C LEU A 193 -4.83 -25.80 19.49
N SER A 194 -5.88 -26.31 18.88
CA SER A 194 -7.08 -26.81 19.58
C SER A 194 -6.77 -28.05 20.42
#